data_950cd7936a932f8ac4772c6bc43f343a
#
_entry.id   950cd7936a932f8ac4772c6bc43f343a
#
_cell.length_a   1.000
_cell.length_b   1.000
_cell.length_c   1.000
_cell.angle_alpha   90.00
_cell.angle_beta   90.00
_cell.angle_gamma   90.00
#
_symmetry.space_group_name_H-M   'P 1'
#
loop_
_entity.id
_entity.type
_entity.pdbx_description
1 polymer ?
#
loop_
_entity_poly.entity_id
_entity_poly.type
_entity_poly.pdbx_seq_one_letter_code
_entity_poly.pdbx_strand_id
1 'polypeptide(L)'
;SIRKYTQEALSPEAVKTILEAGLLAPSSKRCTPWEFIAVEDNETLARLSECKTSGAKPIAGAALAIVVTADMTLTDTWIEDASIAAILMQLQAADLGLGSCWIQVRGRFGAMDEPAEDFVRETLGIPEEMGVLCILSIGHKDEERKPFDEEKMMWEKVHIGKW
;
A
#
# COMPACT_ATOMS: atom_id res chain seq x y z
N SER A 1 2.02 -1.10 11.53
CA SER A 1 2.21 -2.07 10.42
C SER A 1 2.20 -3.48 10.97
N ILE A 2 1.42 -4.36 10.36
CA ILE A 2 1.37 -5.82 10.60
C ILE A 2 2.05 -6.49 9.42
N ARG A 3 2.96 -7.44 9.68
CA ARG A 3 3.80 -8.10 8.66
C ARG A 3 3.68 -9.61 8.65
N LYS A 4 2.89 -10.17 9.57
CA LYS A 4 2.57 -11.60 9.62
C LYS A 4 1.06 -11.77 9.58
N TYR A 5 0.62 -12.68 8.73
CA TYR A 5 -0.79 -12.92 8.46
C TYR A 5 -1.07 -14.43 8.57
N THR A 6 -2.31 -14.76 8.90
CA THR A 6 -2.81 -16.13 8.79
C THR A 6 -3.03 -16.48 7.32
N GLN A 7 -3.29 -17.76 7.03
CA GLN A 7 -3.60 -18.22 5.68
C GLN A 7 -5.10 -18.06 5.33
N GLU A 8 -5.86 -17.38 6.17
CA GLU A 8 -7.28 -17.15 5.96
C GLU A 8 -7.49 -16.10 4.87
N ALA A 9 -8.31 -16.45 3.88
CA ALA A 9 -8.68 -15.53 2.81
C ALA A 9 -9.58 -14.40 3.34
N LEU A 10 -9.53 -13.23 2.71
CA LEU A 10 -10.48 -12.16 3.00
C LEU A 10 -11.83 -12.45 2.35
N SER A 11 -12.92 -12.00 2.98
CA SER A 11 -14.23 -12.04 2.33
C SER A 11 -14.28 -11.07 1.15
N PRO A 12 -15.04 -11.38 0.08
CA PRO A 12 -15.23 -10.46 -1.04
C PRO A 12 -15.75 -9.08 -0.61
N GLU A 13 -16.59 -9.03 0.42
CA GLU A 13 -17.12 -7.79 1.00
C GLU A 13 -16.02 -6.97 1.66
N ALA A 14 -15.09 -7.60 2.37
CA ALA A 14 -13.95 -6.89 2.98
C ALA A 14 -13.03 -6.31 1.91
N VAL A 15 -12.70 -7.07 0.88
CA VAL A 15 -11.89 -6.61 -0.26
C VAL A 15 -12.57 -5.42 -0.94
N LYS A 16 -13.86 -5.54 -1.24
CA LYS A 16 -14.67 -4.48 -1.84
C LYS A 16 -14.63 -3.21 -0.98
N THR A 17 -14.92 -3.32 0.33
CA THR A 17 -14.97 -2.18 1.25
C THR A 17 -13.63 -1.45 1.33
N ILE A 18 -12.51 -2.19 1.32
CA ILE A 18 -11.17 -1.60 1.31
C ILE A 18 -10.91 -0.83 0.01
N LEU A 19 -11.26 -1.41 -1.14
CA LEU A 19 -11.08 -0.76 -2.45
C LEU A 19 -11.99 0.48 -2.59
N GLU A 20 -13.23 0.43 -2.08
CA GLU A 20 -14.13 1.59 -2.04
C GLU A 20 -13.53 2.76 -1.26
N ALA A 21 -12.83 2.50 -0.14
CA ALA A 21 -12.15 3.56 0.60
C ALA A 21 -11.06 4.25 -0.23
N GLY A 22 -10.32 3.50 -1.06
CA GLY A 22 -9.37 4.07 -2.01
C GLY A 22 -10.04 4.88 -3.11
N LEU A 23 -11.12 4.35 -3.70
CA LEU A 23 -11.87 5.01 -4.78
C LEU A 23 -12.59 6.30 -4.33
N LEU A 24 -12.88 6.42 -3.03
CA LEU A 24 -13.49 7.62 -2.44
C LEU A 24 -12.46 8.66 -1.97
N ALA A 25 -11.17 8.38 -2.15
CA ALA A 25 -10.12 9.31 -1.74
C ALA A 25 -10.24 10.66 -2.47
N PRO A 26 -10.01 11.78 -1.79
CA PRO A 26 -9.89 13.06 -2.47
C PRO A 26 -8.61 13.11 -3.31
N SER A 27 -8.63 13.93 -4.36
CA SER A 27 -7.45 14.20 -5.18
C SER A 27 -7.35 15.67 -5.57
N SER A 28 -6.15 16.09 -5.92
CA SER A 28 -5.90 17.43 -6.45
C SER A 28 -6.78 17.69 -7.67
N LYS A 29 -7.50 18.82 -7.68
CA LYS A 29 -8.40 19.22 -8.77
C LYS A 29 -9.38 18.14 -9.23
N ARG A 30 -9.65 17.15 -8.40
CA ARG A 30 -10.46 15.97 -8.73
C ARG A 30 -9.91 15.16 -9.93
N CYS A 31 -8.58 15.12 -10.10
CA CYS A 31 -7.94 14.39 -11.20
C CYS A 31 -8.08 12.87 -11.06
N THR A 32 -8.24 12.36 -9.82
CA THR A 32 -8.34 10.91 -9.53
C THR A 32 -7.32 10.06 -10.29
N PRO A 33 -6.01 10.36 -10.16
CA PRO A 33 -4.97 9.76 -11.00
C PRO A 33 -4.67 8.31 -10.62
N TRP A 34 -5.11 7.86 -9.44
CA TRP A 34 -4.81 6.53 -8.91
C TRP A 34 -5.58 5.42 -9.63
N GLU A 35 -4.92 4.28 -9.73
CA GLU A 35 -5.52 2.99 -10.07
C GLU A 35 -5.01 1.93 -9.09
N PHE A 36 -5.81 0.90 -8.86
CA PHE A 36 -5.50 -0.14 -7.89
C PHE A 36 -5.56 -1.51 -8.54
N ILE A 37 -4.55 -2.35 -8.27
CA ILE A 37 -4.53 -3.74 -8.71
C ILE A 37 -4.61 -4.60 -7.44
N ALA A 38 -5.71 -5.32 -7.29
CA ALA A 38 -5.91 -6.28 -6.20
C ALA A 38 -5.40 -7.65 -6.63
N VAL A 39 -4.51 -8.23 -5.84
CA VAL A 39 -3.86 -9.52 -6.09
C VAL A 39 -4.10 -10.42 -4.90
N GLU A 40 -4.67 -11.60 -5.14
CA GLU A 40 -4.98 -12.61 -4.12
C GLU A 40 -4.32 -13.97 -4.40
N ASP A 41 -3.84 -14.20 -5.64
CA ASP A 41 -3.20 -15.45 -5.98
C ASP A 41 -1.77 -15.55 -5.42
N ASN A 42 -1.46 -16.71 -4.85
CA ASN A 42 -0.20 -16.93 -4.12
C ASN A 42 1.04 -16.82 -5.00
N GLU A 43 0.95 -17.16 -6.29
CA GLU A 43 2.09 -17.13 -7.21
C GLU A 43 2.51 -15.68 -7.47
N THR A 44 1.54 -14.83 -7.81
CA THR A 44 1.78 -13.39 -8.02
C THR A 44 2.20 -12.69 -6.73
N LEU A 45 1.59 -13.03 -5.57
CA LEU A 45 2.01 -12.49 -4.27
C LEU A 45 3.47 -12.84 -3.95
N ALA A 46 3.86 -14.11 -4.18
CA ALA A 46 5.26 -14.54 -4.00
C ALA A 46 6.19 -13.77 -4.93
N ARG A 47 5.83 -13.62 -6.21
CA ARG A 47 6.61 -12.85 -7.18
C ARG A 47 6.78 -11.39 -6.78
N LEU A 48 5.69 -10.70 -6.40
CA LEU A 48 5.74 -9.30 -5.95
C LEU A 48 6.61 -9.12 -4.69
N SER A 49 6.71 -10.13 -3.82
CA SER A 49 7.55 -10.07 -2.63
C SER A 49 9.05 -9.98 -2.92
N GLU A 50 9.46 -10.23 -4.15
CA GLU A 50 10.84 -10.17 -4.64
C GLU A 50 11.20 -8.80 -5.25
N CYS A 51 10.26 -7.86 -5.37
CA CYS A 51 10.44 -6.59 -6.09
C CYS A 51 11.58 -5.71 -5.55
N LYS A 52 12.08 -5.96 -4.35
CA LYS A 52 13.21 -5.21 -3.77
C LYS A 52 13.99 -6.06 -2.76
N THR A 53 15.22 -5.63 -2.51
CA THR A 53 16.17 -6.35 -1.64
C THR A 53 15.71 -6.60 -0.22
N SER A 54 14.86 -5.72 0.35
CA SER A 54 14.39 -5.86 1.72
C SER A 54 13.01 -5.23 1.95
N GLY A 55 12.26 -5.78 2.92
CA GLY A 55 11.00 -5.21 3.39
C GLY A 55 9.78 -5.51 2.51
N ALA A 56 9.89 -6.36 1.47
CA ALA A 56 8.75 -6.79 0.64
C ALA A 56 8.19 -8.17 1.05
N LYS A 57 8.90 -8.93 1.85
CA LYS A 57 8.48 -10.28 2.30
C LYS A 57 7.06 -10.40 2.84
N PRO A 58 6.48 -9.38 3.54
CA PRO A 58 5.11 -9.47 4.00
C PRO A 58 4.07 -9.70 2.89
N ILE A 59 4.39 -9.38 1.64
CA ILE A 59 3.47 -9.57 0.49
C ILE A 59 3.20 -11.07 0.28
N ALA A 60 4.22 -11.92 0.33
CA ALA A 60 4.08 -13.36 0.09
C ALA A 60 3.18 -14.08 1.10
N GLY A 61 3.02 -13.52 2.31
CA GLY A 61 2.16 -14.09 3.35
C GLY A 61 0.80 -13.41 3.48
N ALA A 62 0.51 -12.41 2.65
CA ALA A 62 -0.73 -11.66 2.71
C ALA A 62 -1.89 -12.43 2.04
N ALA A 63 -3.11 -12.20 2.50
CA ALA A 63 -4.31 -12.67 1.82
C ALA A 63 -4.67 -11.80 0.61
N LEU A 64 -4.24 -10.53 0.64
CA LEU A 64 -4.48 -9.54 -0.42
C LEU A 64 -3.27 -8.60 -0.49
N ALA A 65 -2.80 -8.33 -1.70
CA ALA A 65 -1.94 -7.19 -1.98
C ALA A 65 -2.69 -6.20 -2.87
N ILE A 66 -2.66 -4.92 -2.51
CA ILE A 66 -3.17 -3.85 -3.36
C ILE A 66 -1.99 -3.05 -3.87
N VAL A 67 -1.70 -3.12 -5.16
CA VAL A 67 -0.70 -2.30 -5.82
C VAL A 67 -1.33 -0.95 -6.12
N VAL A 68 -0.74 0.10 -5.58
CA VAL A 68 -1.22 1.47 -5.74
C VAL A 68 -0.40 2.15 -6.83
N THR A 69 -1.04 2.46 -7.92
CA THR A 69 -0.48 3.13 -9.09
C THR A 69 -1.14 4.48 -9.31
N ALA A 70 -0.55 5.30 -10.15
CA ALA A 70 -1.19 6.53 -10.60
C ALA A 70 -0.66 6.95 -11.98
N ASP A 71 -1.53 7.51 -12.81
CA ASP A 71 -1.14 8.16 -14.05
C ASP A 71 -0.35 9.45 -13.74
N MET A 72 0.94 9.40 -14.03
CA MET A 72 1.87 10.51 -13.78
C MET A 72 1.66 11.72 -14.70
N THR A 73 0.87 11.56 -15.77
CA THR A 73 0.63 12.62 -16.76
C THR A 73 -0.54 13.53 -16.37
N LEU A 74 -1.45 13.07 -15.49
CA LEU A 74 -2.66 13.80 -15.12
C LEU A 74 -2.40 14.93 -14.12
N THR A 75 -1.44 14.75 -13.22
CA THR A 75 -1.13 15.74 -12.18
C THR A 75 0.28 15.55 -11.63
N ASP A 76 0.92 16.65 -11.25
CA ASP A 76 2.20 16.67 -10.56
C ASP A 76 2.10 16.20 -9.09
N THR A 77 0.89 16.19 -8.53
CA THR A 77 0.59 15.73 -7.15
C THR A 77 0.17 14.25 -7.08
N TRP A 78 0.47 13.44 -8.09
CA TRP A 78 0.04 12.05 -8.14
C TRP A 78 0.53 11.22 -6.94
N ILE A 79 1.70 11.55 -6.40
CA ILE A 79 2.28 10.86 -5.24
C ILE A 79 1.44 11.11 -3.99
N GLU A 80 1.08 12.37 -3.74
CA GLU A 80 0.25 12.78 -2.62
C GLU A 80 -1.14 12.15 -2.75
N ASP A 81 -1.77 12.27 -3.92
CA ASP A 81 -3.10 11.73 -4.19
C ASP A 81 -3.14 10.20 -4.00
N ALA A 82 -2.16 9.47 -4.55
CA ALA A 82 -2.05 8.03 -4.38
C ALA A 82 -1.73 7.63 -2.93
N SER A 83 -0.95 8.45 -2.20
CA SER A 83 -0.64 8.22 -0.78
C SER A 83 -1.88 8.38 0.10
N ILE A 84 -2.73 9.38 -0.20
CA ILE A 84 -4.01 9.58 0.50
C ILE A 84 -4.92 8.38 0.29
N ALA A 85 -5.06 7.91 -0.94
CA ALA A 85 -5.86 6.73 -1.24
C ALA A 85 -5.33 5.48 -0.51
N ALA A 86 -4.02 5.27 -0.51
CA ALA A 86 -3.39 4.15 0.17
C ALA A 86 -3.65 4.16 1.68
N ILE A 87 -3.51 5.32 2.35
CA ILE A 87 -3.75 5.39 3.80
C ILE A 87 -5.23 5.20 4.16
N LEU A 88 -6.17 5.66 3.33
CA LEU A 88 -7.60 5.41 3.54
C LEU A 88 -7.91 3.91 3.45
N MET A 89 -7.34 3.19 2.49
CA MET A 89 -7.46 1.73 2.41
C MET A 89 -6.87 1.03 3.63
N GLN A 90 -5.73 1.49 4.15
CA GLN A 90 -5.14 0.93 5.37
C GLN A 90 -5.99 1.20 6.62
N LEU A 91 -6.59 2.38 6.74
CA LEU A 91 -7.50 2.72 7.83
C LEU A 91 -8.76 1.86 7.76
N GLN A 92 -9.32 1.66 6.56
CA GLN A 92 -10.47 0.80 6.36
C GLN A 92 -10.15 -0.67 6.69
N ALA A 93 -8.98 -1.17 6.30
CA ALA A 93 -8.53 -2.51 6.69
C ALA A 93 -8.41 -2.64 8.22
N ALA A 94 -7.91 -1.61 8.90
CA ALA A 94 -7.82 -1.59 10.36
C ALA A 94 -9.20 -1.57 11.04
N ASP A 95 -10.16 -0.82 10.50
CA ASP A 95 -11.55 -0.77 10.96
C ASP A 95 -12.25 -2.13 10.85
N LEU A 96 -11.93 -2.89 9.80
CA LEU A 96 -12.36 -4.28 9.61
C LEU A 96 -11.62 -5.30 10.51
N GLY A 97 -10.74 -4.84 11.40
CA GLY A 97 -9.94 -5.70 12.28
C GLY A 97 -8.74 -6.37 11.62
N LEU A 98 -8.48 -6.08 10.33
CA LEU A 98 -7.38 -6.64 9.56
C LEU A 98 -6.05 -5.98 9.88
N GLY A 99 -4.96 -6.67 9.53
CA GLY A 99 -3.61 -6.11 9.54
C GLY A 99 -3.21 -5.62 8.17
N SER A 100 -2.41 -4.56 8.11
CA SER A 100 -1.83 -4.09 6.86
C SER A 100 -0.40 -3.58 7.03
N CYS A 101 0.36 -3.60 5.92
CA CYS A 101 1.68 -2.99 5.85
C CYS A 101 1.86 -2.26 4.53
N TRP A 102 2.35 -1.02 4.61
CA TRP A 102 2.82 -0.26 3.45
C TRP A 102 4.19 -0.76 3.02
N ILE A 103 4.30 -1.25 1.81
CA ILE A 103 5.57 -1.64 1.19
C ILE A 103 5.91 -0.62 0.11
N GLN A 104 6.88 0.22 0.40
CA GLN A 104 7.35 1.23 -0.55
C GLN A 104 7.96 0.56 -1.77
N VAL A 105 7.53 0.96 -2.97
CA VAL A 105 8.05 0.53 -4.27
C VAL A 105 8.80 1.67 -4.94
N ARG A 106 8.14 2.82 -5.10
CA ARG A 106 8.73 3.99 -5.72
C ARG A 106 10.09 4.35 -5.11
N GLY A 107 11.10 4.50 -5.97
CA GLY A 107 12.46 4.84 -5.54
C GLY A 107 13.14 3.73 -4.72
N ARG A 108 12.75 2.47 -4.92
CA ARG A 108 13.41 1.29 -4.36
C ARG A 108 13.97 0.42 -5.47
N PHE A 109 14.93 -0.44 -5.11
CA PHE A 109 15.70 -1.23 -6.05
C PHE A 109 15.77 -2.69 -5.62
N GLY A 110 15.81 -3.58 -6.58
CA GLY A 110 16.04 -5.00 -6.42
C GLY A 110 17.51 -5.36 -6.22
N ALA A 111 17.82 -6.65 -6.25
CA ALA A 111 19.15 -7.17 -5.91
C ALA A 111 20.23 -6.85 -6.98
N MET A 112 19.83 -6.62 -8.23
CA MET A 112 20.71 -6.26 -9.35
C MET A 112 20.61 -4.76 -9.70
N ASP A 113 20.17 -3.94 -8.73
CA ASP A 113 19.97 -2.49 -8.87
C ASP A 113 18.88 -2.09 -9.89
N GLU A 114 18.01 -3.03 -10.26
CA GLU A 114 16.82 -2.75 -11.08
C GLU A 114 15.78 -1.97 -10.28
N PRO A 115 15.09 -0.98 -10.87
CA PRO A 115 14.02 -0.25 -10.20
C PRO A 115 12.88 -1.21 -9.80
N ALA A 116 12.46 -1.17 -8.54
CA ALA A 116 11.35 -1.99 -8.06
C ALA A 116 10.03 -1.69 -8.78
N GLU A 117 9.86 -0.47 -9.27
CA GLU A 117 8.71 -0.06 -10.08
C GLU A 117 8.65 -0.85 -11.39
N ASP A 118 9.78 -1.02 -12.07
CA ASP A 118 9.86 -1.77 -13.33
C ASP A 118 9.56 -3.25 -13.12
N PHE A 119 10.12 -3.83 -12.05
CA PHE A 119 9.81 -5.21 -11.67
C PHE A 119 8.29 -5.43 -11.45
N VAL A 120 7.62 -4.51 -10.75
CA VAL A 120 6.18 -4.59 -10.51
C VAL A 120 5.39 -4.38 -11.79
N ARG A 121 5.79 -3.42 -12.65
CA ARG A 121 5.16 -3.21 -13.95
C ARG A 121 5.23 -4.46 -14.83
N GLU A 122 6.40 -5.06 -14.97
CA GLU A 122 6.60 -6.29 -15.75
C GLU A 122 5.76 -7.45 -15.19
N THR A 123 5.72 -7.60 -13.87
CA THR A 123 4.98 -8.68 -13.21
C THR A 123 3.48 -8.59 -13.47
N LEU A 124 2.93 -7.38 -13.53
CA LEU A 124 1.48 -7.15 -13.61
C LEU A 124 1.01 -6.56 -14.95
N GLY A 125 1.91 -6.31 -15.89
CA GLY A 125 1.57 -5.70 -17.19
C GLY A 125 1.11 -4.24 -17.06
N ILE A 126 1.68 -3.48 -16.12
CA ILE A 126 1.31 -2.07 -15.88
C ILE A 126 2.00 -1.19 -16.94
N PRO A 127 1.29 -0.26 -17.59
CA PRO A 127 1.86 0.66 -18.57
C PRO A 127 2.97 1.55 -18.00
N GLU A 128 3.91 2.00 -18.86
CA GLU A 128 5.06 2.83 -18.44
C GLU A 128 4.66 4.21 -17.88
N GLU A 129 3.56 4.77 -18.36
CA GLU A 129 3.01 6.05 -17.89
C GLU A 129 2.45 5.99 -16.47
N MET A 130 2.23 4.78 -15.94
CA MET A 130 1.76 4.57 -14.58
C MET A 130 2.91 4.48 -13.59
N GLY A 131 2.97 5.41 -12.65
CA GLY A 131 3.88 5.32 -11.51
C GLY A 131 3.41 4.27 -10.51
N VAL A 132 4.32 3.44 -9.98
CA VAL A 132 4.00 2.46 -8.94
C VAL A 132 4.48 2.99 -7.59
N LEU A 133 3.54 3.47 -6.77
CA LEU A 133 3.87 4.11 -5.50
C LEU A 133 4.28 3.10 -4.43
N CYS A 134 3.39 2.16 -4.16
CA CYS A 134 3.54 1.19 -3.07
C CYS A 134 2.67 -0.04 -3.29
N ILE A 135 2.89 -1.06 -2.45
CA ILE A 135 2.01 -2.21 -2.32
C ILE A 135 1.51 -2.26 -0.88
N LEU A 136 0.20 -2.39 -0.68
CA LEU A 136 -0.39 -2.66 0.63
C LEU A 136 -0.56 -4.16 0.77
N SER A 137 0.18 -4.82 1.68
CA SER A 137 -0.11 -6.19 2.07
C SER A 137 -1.17 -6.19 3.17
N ILE A 138 -2.20 -7.02 3.04
CA ILE A 138 -3.37 -7.04 3.93
C ILE A 138 -3.74 -8.49 4.24
N GLY A 139 -4.17 -8.75 5.48
CA GLY A 139 -4.61 -10.08 5.90
C GLY A 139 -5.05 -10.12 7.35
N HIS A 140 -5.54 -11.27 7.79
CA HIS A 140 -5.83 -11.53 9.19
C HIS A 140 -4.53 -11.57 9.99
N LYS A 141 -4.49 -10.86 11.13
CA LYS A 141 -3.27 -10.68 11.93
C LYS A 141 -2.79 -12.00 12.53
N ASP A 142 -1.52 -12.32 12.34
CA ASP A 142 -0.80 -13.42 13.00
C ASP A 142 0.37 -12.88 13.84
N GLU A 143 0.27 -11.65 14.27
CA GLU A 143 1.15 -11.02 15.25
C GLU A 143 0.39 -9.94 16.02
N GLU A 144 0.80 -9.74 17.27
CA GLU A 144 0.33 -8.63 18.07
C GLU A 144 1.33 -7.48 18.07
N ARG A 145 0.81 -6.26 18.10
CA ARG A 145 1.61 -5.05 18.33
C ARG A 145 1.16 -4.38 19.61
N LYS A 146 2.14 -3.95 20.39
CA LYS A 146 1.84 -3.14 21.58
C LYS A 146 1.08 -1.90 21.14
N PRO A 147 0.04 -1.49 21.89
CA PRO A 147 -0.62 -0.21 21.67
C PRO A 147 0.40 0.92 21.65
N PHE A 148 0.07 1.99 20.94
CA PHE A 148 0.88 3.20 20.98
C PHE A 148 0.81 3.79 22.40
N ASP A 149 1.96 4.19 22.89
CA ASP A 149 2.11 4.84 24.20
C ASP A 149 1.85 6.35 24.02
N GLU A 150 0.76 6.84 24.55
CA GLU A 150 0.35 8.24 24.41
C GLU A 150 1.38 9.21 25.00
N GLU A 151 2.14 8.79 26.03
CA GLU A 151 3.20 9.59 26.61
C GLU A 151 4.37 9.84 25.64
N LYS A 152 4.47 9.05 24.57
CA LYS A 152 5.49 9.19 23.51
C LYS A 152 5.02 10.04 22.33
N MET A 153 3.87 10.68 22.42
CA MET A 153 3.46 11.64 21.41
C MET A 153 4.38 12.85 21.42
N MET A 154 4.96 13.15 20.28
CA MET A 154 5.92 14.25 20.12
C MET A 154 5.20 15.59 19.94
N TRP A 155 4.54 16.06 20.99
CA TRP A 155 3.79 17.32 20.99
C TRP A 155 4.68 18.53 20.67
N GLU A 156 5.98 18.43 20.93
CA GLU A 156 6.98 19.45 20.56
C GLU A 156 7.08 19.68 19.03
N LYS A 157 6.51 18.80 18.23
CA LYS A 157 6.42 18.97 16.76
C LYS A 157 5.18 19.71 16.31
N VAL A 158 4.30 20.10 17.24
CA VAL A 158 3.09 20.85 16.94
C VAL A 158 3.32 22.31 17.31
N HIS A 159 3.31 23.18 16.30
CA HIS A 159 3.46 24.61 16.48
C HIS A 159 2.10 25.29 16.27
N ILE A 160 1.71 26.16 17.19
CA ILE A 160 0.42 26.87 17.12
C ILE A 160 0.69 28.32 16.69
N GLY A 161 0.14 28.67 15.54
CA GLY A 161 0.21 30.03 14.97
C GLY A 161 1.51 30.35 14.24
N LYS A 162 2.64 30.01 14.78
CA LYS A 162 3.98 30.24 14.19
C LYS A 162 4.88 29.05 14.45
N TRP A 163 5.90 28.89 13.60
CA TRP A 163 7.03 27.99 13.84
C TRP A 163 7.83 28.46 15.02
#